data_f12fb76b88175ef2663970f25122a38f
#
_entry.id   f12fb76b88175ef2663970f25122a38f
#
_cell.length_a   1.000
_cell.length_b   1.000
_cell.length_c   1.000
_cell.angle_alpha   90.00
_cell.angle_beta   90.00
_cell.angle_gamma   90.00
#
_symmetry.space_group_name_H-M   'P 1'
#
loop_
_entity.id
_entity.type
_entity.pdbx_description
1 polymer ?
#
loop_
_entity_poly.entity_id
_entity_poly.type
_entity_poly.pdbx_seq_one_letter_code
_entity_poly.pdbx_strand_id
1 'polypeptide(L)'
;MASKTPVAITLSAELVSKILRTISMAEAFYFFTDVGRDTGKSATSLADFSEKLKVVPLKSIEFHFGRGDFERWFRETLGDEYLAREIGKIEESVHREHALEGLRAAIQRTVENRLHYLKQRNSDAR
;
A
#
# COMPACT_ATOMS: atom_id res chain seq x y z
N MET A 1 -29.82 -9.52 8.37
CA MET A 1 -29.39 -9.34 8.26
C MET A 1 -28.61 -9.06 7.95
N ALA A 2 -28.38 -9.16 7.83
CA ALA A 2 -27.67 -8.97 7.60
C ALA A 2 -26.92 -8.63 7.20
N SER A 3 -26.60 -8.56 7.08
CA SER A 3 -25.91 -8.26 6.85
C SER A 3 -25.24 -7.70 6.28
N LYS A 4 -24.99 -7.37 6.06
CA LYS A 4 -24.38 -6.79 5.56
C LYS A 4 -23.35 -6.55 5.33
N THR A 5 -22.79 -6.84 5.49
CA THR A 5 -21.78 -6.63 5.57
C THR A 5 -21.06 -6.86 4.80
N PRO A 6 -20.65 -6.73 4.44
CA PRO A 6 -20.10 -6.77 3.68
C PRO A 6 -19.16 -7.22 3.33
N VAL A 7 -18.92 -7.13 3.02
CA VAL A 7 -18.05 -7.39 2.57
C VAL A 7 -17.26 -7.99 3.07
N ALA A 8 -17.54 -8.28 3.52
CA ALA A 8 -16.93 -9.10 4.07
C ALA A 8 -15.64 -9.45 3.71
N ILE A 9 -14.80 -8.72 3.88
CA ILE A 9 -13.49 -9.13 3.75
C ILE A 9 -13.12 -9.69 5.06
N THR A 10 -13.24 -10.94 5.20
CA THR A 10 -12.85 -11.60 6.43
C THR A 10 -11.35 -11.65 6.50
N LEU A 11 -10.78 -11.13 7.56
CA LEU A 11 -9.35 -11.24 7.77
C LEU A 11 -9.05 -12.48 8.55
N SER A 12 -8.74 -13.54 7.86
CA SER A 12 -8.29 -14.75 8.51
C SER A 12 -6.85 -14.57 8.96
N ALA A 13 -6.39 -15.39 9.87
CA ALA A 13 -5.00 -15.34 10.30
C ALA A 13 -4.06 -15.60 9.13
N GLU A 14 -4.46 -16.49 8.22
CA GLU A 14 -3.65 -16.77 7.04
C GLU A 14 -3.53 -15.56 6.14
N LEU A 15 -4.61 -14.82 5.95
CA LEU A 15 -4.57 -13.64 5.10
C LEU A 15 -3.73 -12.55 5.72
N VAL A 16 -3.86 -12.33 7.02
CA VAL A 16 -3.06 -11.33 7.72
C VAL A 16 -1.58 -11.67 7.57
N SER A 17 -1.24 -12.92 7.78
CA SER A 17 0.14 -13.38 7.67
C SER A 17 0.66 -13.19 6.25
N LYS A 18 -0.18 -13.49 5.27
CA LYS A 18 0.18 -13.33 3.86
C LYS A 18 0.48 -11.87 3.54
N ILE A 19 -0.38 -10.97 3.98
CA ILE A 19 -0.21 -9.55 3.67
C ILE A 19 1.06 -8.99 4.33
N LEU A 20 1.38 -9.47 5.51
CA LEU A 20 2.54 -8.96 6.24
C LEU A 20 3.87 -9.61 5.86
N ARG A 21 3.84 -10.63 5.01
CA ARG A 21 5.05 -11.39 4.73
C ARG A 21 6.09 -10.59 3.95
N THR A 22 7.32 -11.06 4.03
CA THR A 22 8.40 -10.54 3.19
C THR A 22 8.37 -11.34 1.89
N ILE A 23 8.39 -10.67 0.79
CA ILE A 23 8.33 -11.32 -0.52
C ILE A 23 9.71 -11.30 -1.19
N SER A 24 9.82 -12.00 -2.31
CA SER A 24 11.08 -12.08 -3.03
C SER A 24 11.38 -10.78 -3.77
N MET A 25 12.62 -10.60 -4.16
CA MET A 25 13.00 -9.45 -4.94
C MET A 25 12.29 -9.43 -6.29
N ALA A 26 11.92 -10.59 -6.80
CA ALA A 26 11.20 -10.65 -8.08
C ALA A 26 9.81 -10.05 -7.98
N GLU A 27 9.23 -10.04 -6.77
CA GLU A 27 7.89 -9.52 -6.54
C GLU A 27 7.89 -8.18 -5.82
N ALA A 28 9.06 -7.64 -5.50
CA ALA A 28 9.17 -6.40 -4.74
C ALA A 28 8.59 -5.24 -5.52
N PHE A 29 8.25 -4.17 -4.79
CA PHE A 29 7.84 -2.94 -5.44
C PHE A 29 9.09 -2.12 -5.73
N TYR A 30 9.32 -1.80 -6.98
CA TYR A 30 10.48 -1.02 -7.38
C TYR A 30 10.04 0.42 -7.65
N PHE A 31 10.68 1.37 -6.97
CA PHE A 31 10.30 2.77 -7.09
C PHE A 31 11.04 3.44 -8.25
N PHE A 32 10.27 3.88 -9.24
CA PHE A 32 10.81 4.57 -10.41
C PHE A 32 10.31 6.01 -10.41
N THR A 33 11.00 6.88 -11.11
CA THR A 33 10.52 8.25 -11.29
C THR A 33 9.98 8.45 -12.70
N ASP A 34 10.27 7.52 -13.60
CA ASP A 34 9.79 7.56 -14.98
C ASP A 34 10.08 6.20 -15.57
N VAL A 35 9.60 5.95 -16.75
CA VAL A 35 9.88 4.71 -17.46
C VAL A 35 11.40 4.56 -17.58
N GLY A 36 11.91 3.45 -17.08
CA GLY A 36 13.34 3.17 -17.13
C GLY A 36 14.21 3.95 -16.18
N ARG A 37 13.62 4.74 -15.27
CA ARG A 37 14.40 5.52 -14.33
C ARG A 37 14.19 5.03 -12.91
N ASP A 38 14.98 4.06 -12.54
CA ASP A 38 14.91 3.40 -11.24
C ASP A 38 15.54 4.30 -10.17
N THR A 39 14.89 4.46 -9.04
CA THR A 39 15.46 5.22 -7.93
C THR A 39 16.50 4.42 -7.16
N GLY A 40 16.58 3.13 -7.40
CA GLY A 40 17.44 2.25 -6.62
C GLY A 40 16.80 1.76 -5.35
N LYS A 41 15.54 2.14 -5.08
CA LYS A 41 14.86 1.73 -3.86
C LYS A 41 13.73 0.77 -4.20
N SER A 42 13.55 -0.21 -3.32
CA SER A 42 12.49 -1.20 -3.51
C SER A 42 11.96 -1.62 -2.15
N ALA A 43 10.79 -2.23 -2.14
CA ALA A 43 10.16 -2.68 -0.91
C ALA A 43 9.75 -4.14 -1.05
N THR A 44 10.08 -4.94 -0.05
CA THR A 44 9.78 -6.37 -0.05
C THR A 44 8.72 -6.76 0.98
N SER A 45 8.10 -5.77 1.62
CA SER A 45 7.00 -6.03 2.55
C SER A 45 6.22 -4.74 2.71
N LEU A 46 5.06 -4.84 3.33
CA LEU A 46 4.26 -3.65 3.59
C LEU A 46 4.99 -2.69 4.52
N ALA A 47 5.66 -3.24 5.54
CA ALA A 47 6.43 -2.41 6.47
C ALA A 47 7.58 -1.71 5.75
N ASP A 48 8.26 -2.42 4.86
CA ASP A 48 9.36 -1.87 4.10
C ASP A 48 8.85 -0.79 3.14
N PHE A 49 7.67 -1.01 2.56
CA PHE A 49 7.04 -0.02 1.69
C PHE A 49 6.82 1.29 2.46
N SER A 50 6.31 1.16 3.69
CA SER A 50 6.05 2.34 4.52
C SER A 50 7.35 3.13 4.75
N GLU A 51 8.44 2.42 5.01
CA GLU A 51 9.72 3.09 5.23
C GLU A 51 10.26 3.75 3.97
N LYS A 52 10.19 3.05 2.84
CA LYS A 52 10.71 3.60 1.59
C LYS A 52 9.88 4.77 1.10
N LEU A 53 8.58 4.75 1.37
CA LEU A 53 7.71 5.82 0.93
C LEU A 53 8.14 7.17 1.50
N LYS A 54 8.77 7.15 2.67
CA LYS A 54 9.21 8.38 3.32
C LYS A 54 10.41 9.01 2.64
N VAL A 55 11.20 8.22 1.94
CA VAL A 55 12.46 8.69 1.41
C VAL A 55 12.59 8.72 -0.11
N VAL A 56 11.64 8.14 -0.84
CA VAL A 56 11.71 8.20 -2.30
C VAL A 56 11.36 9.61 -2.77
N PRO A 57 11.84 10.01 -3.94
CA PRO A 57 11.50 11.34 -4.46
C PRO A 57 10.01 11.48 -4.68
N LEU A 58 9.48 12.69 -4.52
CA LEU A 58 8.07 12.95 -4.78
C LEU A 58 7.67 12.56 -6.20
N LYS A 59 8.60 12.70 -7.13
CA LYS A 59 8.33 12.34 -8.50
C LYS A 59 8.01 10.85 -8.64
N SER A 60 8.60 10.02 -7.78
CA SER A 60 8.30 8.60 -7.78
C SER A 60 6.88 8.35 -7.29
N ILE A 61 6.45 9.11 -6.27
CA ILE A 61 5.08 9.00 -5.77
C ILE A 61 4.10 9.35 -6.89
N GLU A 62 4.35 10.46 -7.56
CA GLU A 62 3.49 10.91 -8.63
C GLU A 62 3.43 9.89 -9.77
N PHE A 63 4.59 9.38 -10.15
CA PHE A 63 4.68 8.42 -11.25
C PHE A 63 3.84 7.18 -10.99
N HIS A 64 4.04 6.56 -9.83
CA HIS A 64 3.36 5.32 -9.53
C HIS A 64 1.89 5.50 -9.20
N PHE A 65 1.57 6.58 -8.48
CA PHE A 65 0.19 6.81 -8.09
C PHE A 65 -0.68 7.03 -9.32
N GLY A 66 -0.20 7.82 -10.26
CA GLY A 66 -0.96 8.10 -11.48
C GLY A 66 -1.20 6.87 -12.35
N ARG A 67 -0.35 5.87 -12.23
CA ARG A 67 -0.48 4.65 -13.01
C ARG A 67 -1.27 3.57 -12.28
N GLY A 68 -1.62 3.80 -11.01
CA GLY A 68 -2.31 2.80 -10.21
C GLY A 68 -1.39 1.66 -9.78
N ASP A 69 -0.08 1.89 -9.80
CA ASP A 69 0.88 0.85 -9.47
C ASP A 69 0.80 0.45 -8.00
N PHE A 70 0.57 1.40 -7.10
CA PHE A 70 0.48 1.10 -5.67
C PHE A 70 -0.71 0.19 -5.39
N GLU A 71 -1.87 0.55 -5.92
CA GLU A 71 -3.08 -0.25 -5.73
C GLU A 71 -2.89 -1.66 -6.23
N ARG A 72 -2.27 -1.76 -7.41
CA ARG A 72 -2.10 -3.06 -8.05
C ARG A 72 -1.18 -3.95 -7.23
N TRP A 73 -0.10 -3.39 -6.70
CA TRP A 73 0.84 -4.17 -5.91
C TRP A 73 0.22 -4.62 -4.59
N PHE A 74 -0.50 -3.73 -3.92
CA PHE A 74 -1.17 -4.09 -2.68
C PHE A 74 -2.19 -5.20 -2.92
N ARG A 75 -2.95 -5.09 -4.00
CA ARG A 75 -4.00 -6.06 -4.29
C ARG A 75 -3.46 -7.38 -4.79
N GLU A 76 -2.62 -7.31 -5.80
CA GLU A 76 -2.23 -8.53 -6.52
C GLU A 76 -1.03 -9.23 -5.90
N THR A 77 -0.07 -8.48 -5.39
CA THR A 77 1.12 -9.10 -4.83
C THR A 77 0.97 -9.41 -3.35
N LEU A 78 0.52 -8.43 -2.57
CA LEU A 78 0.36 -8.66 -1.14
C LEU A 78 -0.97 -9.33 -0.81
N GLY A 79 -1.97 -9.12 -1.64
CA GLY A 79 -3.28 -9.73 -1.41
C GLY A 79 -4.19 -8.90 -0.53
N ASP A 80 -3.95 -7.59 -0.44
CA ASP A 80 -4.73 -6.74 0.44
C ASP A 80 -5.71 -5.88 -0.34
N GLU A 81 -6.87 -6.42 -0.60
CA GLU A 81 -7.91 -5.72 -1.35
C GLU A 81 -8.40 -4.47 -0.61
N TYR A 82 -8.48 -4.56 0.71
CA TYR A 82 -8.94 -3.42 1.50
C TYR A 82 -8.01 -2.23 1.35
N LEU A 83 -6.70 -2.48 1.50
CA LEU A 83 -5.73 -1.40 1.37
C LEU A 83 -5.75 -0.81 -0.02
N ALA A 84 -5.86 -1.65 -1.03
CA ALA A 84 -5.90 -1.18 -2.42
C ALA A 84 -7.08 -0.23 -2.62
N ARG A 85 -8.23 -0.55 -2.05
CA ARG A 85 -9.40 0.32 -2.18
C ARG A 85 -9.21 1.63 -1.45
N GLU A 86 -8.59 1.59 -0.27
CA GLU A 86 -8.35 2.82 0.49
C GLU A 86 -7.40 3.75 -0.25
N ILE A 87 -6.40 3.19 -0.92
CA ILE A 87 -5.48 3.99 -1.73
C ILE A 87 -6.24 4.62 -2.91
N GLY A 88 -7.14 3.85 -3.51
CA GLY A 88 -7.93 4.38 -4.63
C GLY A 88 -8.80 5.56 -4.25
N LYS A 89 -9.28 5.60 -3.00
CA LYS A 89 -10.11 6.71 -2.54
C LYS A 89 -9.31 8.01 -2.44
N ILE A 90 -8.01 7.92 -2.21
CA ILE A 90 -7.18 9.11 -2.11
C ILE A 90 -7.22 9.89 -3.41
N GLU A 91 -7.24 9.19 -4.50
CA GLU A 91 -7.23 9.81 -5.80
C GLU A 91 -8.33 10.86 -5.94
N GLU A 92 -9.51 10.55 -5.44
CA GLU A 92 -10.61 11.47 -5.57
C GLU A 92 -10.51 12.67 -4.66
N SER A 93 -9.96 12.48 -3.49
CA SER A 93 -9.94 13.56 -2.50
C SER A 93 -8.75 14.48 -2.64
N VAL A 94 -7.64 13.97 -3.15
CA VAL A 94 -6.41 14.75 -3.19
C VAL A 94 -6.09 15.32 -4.56
N HIS A 95 -6.67 14.74 -5.56
CA HIS A 95 -6.34 15.04 -6.93
C HIS A 95 -6.27 16.50 -7.27
N ARG A 96 -7.12 17.34 -6.75
CA ARG A 96 -7.06 18.64 -7.09
C ARG A 96 -6.27 19.52 -6.31
N GLU A 97 -5.83 19.14 -5.22
CA GLU A 97 -5.11 20.05 -4.41
C GLU A 97 -3.72 19.91 -4.47
N HIS A 98 -3.28 19.09 -4.89
CA HIS A 98 -2.10 18.80 -5.07
C HIS A 98 -1.01 18.86 -4.55
N ALA A 99 -0.65 18.96 -4.05
CA ALA A 99 0.61 18.95 -3.67
C ALA A 99 1.06 17.57 -3.52
N LEU A 100 2.18 17.27 -4.06
CA LEU A 100 2.73 15.93 -3.98
C LEU A 100 3.09 15.55 -2.55
N GLU A 101 3.45 16.53 -1.72
CA GLU A 101 3.69 16.25 -0.31
C GLU A 101 2.41 15.77 0.37
N GLY A 102 1.29 16.38 0.04
CA GLY A 102 0.01 15.96 0.60
C GLY A 102 -0.36 14.55 0.15
N LEU A 103 -0.04 14.22 -1.09
CA LEU A 103 -0.30 12.89 -1.60
C LEU A 103 0.56 11.88 -0.87
N ARG A 104 1.85 12.17 -0.70
CA ARG A 104 2.75 11.29 0.06
C ARG A 104 2.20 11.06 1.46
N ALA A 105 1.79 12.13 2.12
CA ALA A 105 1.29 12.04 3.49
C ALA A 105 0.01 11.21 3.57
N ALA A 106 -0.87 11.36 2.60
CA ALA A 106 -2.12 10.61 2.58
C ALA A 106 -1.86 9.12 2.38
N ILE A 107 -0.98 8.78 1.45
CA ILE A 107 -0.63 7.39 1.20
C ILE A 107 0.05 6.81 2.44
N GLN A 108 0.99 7.57 3.01
CA GLN A 108 1.74 7.13 4.19
C GLN A 108 0.79 6.80 5.34
N ARG A 109 -0.14 7.70 5.60
CA ARG A 109 -1.09 7.50 6.70
C ARG A 109 -1.96 6.28 6.45
N THR A 110 -2.41 6.11 5.22
CA THR A 110 -3.27 4.98 4.88
C THR A 110 -2.52 3.66 5.06
N VAL A 111 -1.29 3.61 4.60
CA VAL A 111 -0.48 2.40 4.73
C VAL A 111 -0.15 2.12 6.19
N GLU A 112 0.21 3.16 6.94
CA GLU A 112 0.58 2.96 8.35
C GLU A 112 -0.61 2.53 9.20
N ASN A 113 -1.79 3.08 8.94
CA ASN A 113 -2.99 2.67 9.65
C ASN A 113 -3.29 1.20 9.37
N ARG A 114 -3.16 0.80 8.12
CA ARG A 114 -3.42 -0.59 7.75
C ARG A 114 -2.38 -1.52 8.37
N LEU A 115 -1.11 -1.11 8.32
CA LEU A 115 -0.03 -1.91 8.88
C LEU A 115 -0.23 -2.11 10.38
N HIS A 116 -0.59 -1.04 11.08
CA HIS A 116 -0.85 -1.12 12.51
C HIS A 116 -2.00 -2.09 12.79
N TYR A 117 -3.07 -1.98 12.05
CA TYR A 117 -4.23 -2.84 12.21
C TYR A 117 -3.87 -4.31 11.97
N LEU A 118 -3.12 -4.58 10.91
CA LEU A 118 -2.72 -5.95 10.59
C LEU A 118 -1.79 -6.53 11.65
N LYS A 119 -0.88 -5.72 12.18
CA LYS A 119 0.03 -6.19 13.21
C LYS A 119 -0.72 -6.53 14.49
N GLN A 120 -1.74 -5.75 14.82
CA GLN A 120 -2.57 -6.03 15.97
C GLN A 120 -3.28 -7.37 15.79
N ARG A 121 -3.84 -7.60 14.61
CA ARG A 121 -4.54 -8.83 14.31
C ARG A 121 -3.60 -10.02 14.34
N ASN A 122 -2.39 -9.83 13.82
CA ASN A 122 -1.41 -10.89 13.79
C ASN A 122 -0.99 -11.28 15.20
N SER A 123 -0.81 -10.30 16.05
CA SER A 123 -0.46 -10.54 17.45
C SER A 123 -1.59 -11.24 18.18
N ASP A 124 -2.84 -10.81 17.93
CA ASP A 124 -4.00 -11.40 18.57
C ASP A 124 -4.22 -12.85 18.14
N ALA A 125 -3.79 -13.20 16.96
CA ALA A 125 -4.00 -14.54 16.42
C ALA A 125 -3.13 -15.59 17.10
N ARG A 126 -2.16 -15.16 17.90
CA ARG A 126 -1.34 -16.11 18.61
C ARG A 126 -1.91 -16.46 19.96
#